data_e761012c20a318b5aab2ca203ba274cc
#
_entry.id   e761012c20a318b5aab2ca203ba274cc
#
_cell.length_a   1.000
_cell.length_b   1.000
_cell.length_c   1.000
_cell.angle_alpha   90.00
_cell.angle_beta   90.00
_cell.angle_gamma   90.00
#
_symmetry.space_group_name_H-M   'P 1'
#
loop_
_entity.id
_entity.type
_entity.pdbx_description
1 polymer ?
#
loop_
_entity_poly.entity_id
_entity_poly.type
_entity_poly.pdbx_seq_one_letter_code
_entity_poly.pdbx_strand_id
1 'polypeptide(L)'
;FDQLIHDVALQQLPVIFCLDRAGLVGEDGATHHGVYDLAYMRIIPNLIISSPMNEVELRNLMYTAMLYKEGPFAIRYPKGYGIMKTLPDNFEKIEIGKAKITRTGEDLAILSIGPIGNIAIEACNIIEQYGYSCAHYDMRFLKPIDENILHDICKHFNLIITIEDGTIIGGLGSLIIEFINDNGYKNIFVKRLGIPDRFI
;
A
#
# COMPACT_ATOMS: atom_id res chain seq x y z
N PHE A 1 -5.15 17.69 -9.28
CA PHE A 1 -4.61 16.58 -10.07
C PHE A 1 -3.71 17.09 -11.19
N ASP A 2 -4.19 18.02 -12.04
CA ASP A 2 -3.44 18.53 -13.19
C ASP A 2 -2.11 19.18 -12.78
N GLN A 3 -2.10 19.98 -11.70
CA GLN A 3 -0.89 20.60 -11.17
C GLN A 3 0.15 19.55 -10.69
N LEU A 4 -0.28 18.43 -10.13
CA LEU A 4 0.62 17.34 -9.77
C LEU A 4 1.35 16.78 -11.00
N ILE A 5 0.64 16.67 -12.13
CA ILE A 5 1.21 16.20 -13.39
C ILE A 5 2.11 17.28 -14.02
N HIS A 6 1.56 18.48 -14.28
CA HIS A 6 2.22 19.50 -15.08
C HIS A 6 3.32 20.25 -14.32
N ASP A 7 3.05 20.59 -13.06
CA ASP A 7 3.92 21.49 -12.30
C ASP A 7 4.98 20.74 -11.50
N VAL A 8 4.80 19.42 -11.28
CA VAL A 8 5.69 18.63 -10.45
C VAL A 8 6.24 17.39 -11.17
N ALA A 9 5.39 16.44 -11.55
CA ALA A 9 5.85 15.14 -12.03
C ALA A 9 6.54 15.23 -13.41
N LEU A 10 5.99 16.00 -14.33
CA LEU A 10 6.59 16.24 -15.66
C LEU A 10 7.97 16.91 -15.56
N GLN A 11 8.13 17.79 -14.59
CA GLN A 11 9.39 18.51 -14.33
C GLN A 11 10.34 17.75 -13.40
N GLN A 12 9.93 16.58 -12.90
CA GLN A 12 10.69 15.74 -11.97
C GLN A 12 11.14 16.48 -10.69
N LEU A 13 10.30 17.39 -10.20
CA LEU A 13 10.64 18.17 -9.01
C LEU A 13 10.57 17.29 -7.74
N PRO A 14 11.55 17.40 -6.83
CA PRO A 14 11.59 16.60 -5.61
C PRO A 14 10.62 17.15 -4.54
N VAL A 15 9.33 17.10 -4.84
CA VAL A 15 8.26 17.53 -3.94
C VAL A 15 7.75 16.35 -3.13
N ILE A 16 7.60 16.53 -1.83
CA ILE A 16 7.03 15.53 -0.93
C ILE A 16 5.56 15.89 -0.67
N PHE A 17 4.66 15.00 -1.06
CA PHE A 17 3.23 15.12 -0.81
C PHE A 17 2.85 14.31 0.42
N CYS A 18 2.45 14.98 1.49
CA CYS A 18 1.93 14.37 2.70
C CYS A 18 0.40 14.39 2.64
N LEU A 19 -0.22 13.24 2.31
CA LEU A 19 -1.67 13.10 2.17
C LEU A 19 -2.24 12.51 3.45
N ASP A 20 -2.83 13.33 4.25
CA ASP A 20 -3.56 12.91 5.43
C ASP A 20 -4.97 12.39 5.09
N ARG A 21 -5.68 11.84 6.05
CA ARG A 21 -7.04 11.30 5.90
C ARG A 21 -7.15 10.14 4.91
N ALA A 22 -6.11 9.31 4.80
CA ALA A 22 -6.20 8.07 4.03
C ALA A 22 -7.34 7.17 4.55
N GLY A 23 -8.11 6.60 3.63
CA GLY A 23 -9.24 5.74 3.96
C GLY A 23 -10.49 6.49 4.41
N LEU A 24 -11.31 5.85 5.23
CA LEU A 24 -12.54 6.43 5.79
C LEU A 24 -12.21 7.24 7.04
N VAL A 25 -12.73 8.46 7.12
CA VAL A 25 -12.41 9.43 8.20
C VAL A 25 -13.59 9.72 9.15
N GLY A 26 -14.59 8.86 9.17
CA GLY A 26 -15.70 8.91 10.12
C GLY A 26 -16.42 10.25 10.14
N GLU A 27 -16.27 11.01 11.21
CA GLU A 27 -17.01 12.28 11.46
C GLU A 27 -16.77 13.36 10.40
N ASP A 28 -15.63 13.36 9.70
CA ASP A 28 -15.34 14.34 8.65
C ASP A 28 -16.24 14.13 7.40
N GLY A 29 -16.84 12.96 7.26
CA GLY A 29 -17.83 12.64 6.23
C GLY A 29 -17.27 12.38 4.83
N ALA A 30 -18.20 12.12 3.91
CA ALA A 30 -17.90 11.65 2.54
C ALA A 30 -16.99 12.58 1.72
N THR A 31 -17.02 13.88 1.99
CA THR A 31 -16.20 14.87 1.26
C THR A 31 -14.72 14.86 1.68
N HIS A 32 -14.38 14.16 2.75
CA HIS A 32 -13.01 14.11 3.32
C HIS A 32 -12.38 12.72 3.27
N HIS A 33 -13.09 11.70 2.79
CA HIS A 33 -12.54 10.36 2.66
C HIS A 33 -11.39 10.32 1.65
N GLY A 34 -10.21 9.91 2.09
CA GLY A 34 -9.03 9.69 1.23
C GLY A 34 -9.03 8.31 0.61
N VAL A 35 -10.03 8.01 -0.24
CA VAL A 35 -10.20 6.66 -0.79
C VAL A 35 -9.83 6.54 -2.27
N TYR A 36 -9.58 7.65 -2.95
CA TYR A 36 -9.32 7.66 -4.39
C TYR A 36 -7.85 7.91 -4.76
N ASP A 37 -7.04 8.36 -3.81
CA ASP A 37 -5.69 8.83 -4.01
C ASP A 37 -4.74 7.77 -4.59
N LEU A 38 -4.77 6.54 -4.09
CA LEU A 38 -3.98 5.44 -4.66
C LEU A 38 -4.30 5.25 -6.15
N ALA A 39 -5.58 5.23 -6.51
CA ALA A 39 -6.02 4.97 -7.87
C ALA A 39 -5.62 6.10 -8.85
N TYR A 40 -5.89 7.38 -8.51
CA TYR A 40 -5.59 8.46 -9.45
C TYR A 40 -4.11 8.86 -9.48
N MET A 41 -3.36 8.66 -8.40
CA MET A 41 -1.92 8.95 -8.41
C MET A 41 -1.11 7.87 -9.14
N ARG A 42 -1.57 6.62 -9.12
CA ARG A 42 -0.86 5.49 -9.72
C ARG A 42 -0.55 5.69 -11.21
N ILE A 43 -1.43 6.39 -11.94
CA ILE A 43 -1.26 6.64 -13.37
C ILE A 43 -0.19 7.69 -13.70
N ILE A 44 0.30 8.45 -12.70
CA ILE A 44 1.24 9.54 -12.94
C ILE A 44 2.67 8.98 -13.04
N PRO A 45 3.38 9.17 -14.19
CA PRO A 45 4.78 8.77 -14.30
C PRO A 45 5.69 9.44 -13.25
N ASN A 46 6.77 8.77 -12.88
CA ASN A 46 7.82 9.26 -11.97
C ASN A 46 7.37 9.59 -10.53
N LEU A 47 6.10 9.41 -10.19
CA LEU A 47 5.59 9.62 -8.84
C LEU A 47 5.78 8.37 -7.99
N ILE A 48 6.54 8.48 -6.89
CA ILE A 48 6.59 7.44 -5.87
C ILE A 48 5.35 7.55 -4.99
N ILE A 49 4.70 6.42 -4.69
CA ILE A 49 3.49 6.37 -3.87
C ILE A 49 3.69 5.35 -2.76
N SER A 50 3.62 5.80 -1.52
CA SER A 50 3.78 4.97 -0.33
C SER A 50 2.64 5.16 0.67
N SER A 51 2.40 4.13 1.48
CA SER A 51 1.46 4.19 2.60
C SER A 51 2.01 3.35 3.77
N PRO A 52 2.39 3.99 4.87
CA PRO A 52 2.95 3.32 6.04
C PRO A 52 1.89 2.52 6.80
N MET A 53 2.30 1.40 7.37
CA MET A 53 1.43 0.57 8.20
C MET A 53 1.29 1.11 9.65
N ASN A 54 2.28 1.89 10.12
CA ASN A 54 2.32 2.49 11.46
C ASN A 54 3.19 3.76 11.49
N GLU A 55 3.32 4.39 12.65
CA GLU A 55 4.03 5.66 12.85
C GLU A 55 5.55 5.54 12.65
N VAL A 56 6.14 4.39 12.95
CA VAL A 56 7.57 4.13 12.71
C VAL A 56 7.83 4.10 11.22
N GLU A 57 6.99 3.38 10.47
CA GLU A 57 7.06 3.34 9.00
C GLU A 57 6.81 4.73 8.40
N LEU A 58 5.83 5.49 8.91
CA LEU A 58 5.56 6.88 8.47
C LEU A 58 6.80 7.75 8.62
N ARG A 59 7.40 7.76 9.80
CA ARG A 59 8.61 8.53 10.09
C ARG A 59 9.77 8.13 9.16
N ASN A 60 9.97 6.85 8.95
CA ASN A 60 11.05 6.33 8.12
C ASN A 60 10.80 6.61 6.62
N LEU A 61 9.55 6.56 6.17
CA LEU A 61 9.18 6.98 4.81
C LEU A 61 9.38 8.49 4.60
N MET A 62 9.02 9.33 5.58
CA MET A 62 9.30 10.78 5.53
C MET A 62 10.81 11.05 5.45
N TYR A 63 11.61 10.37 6.26
CA TYR A 63 13.07 10.46 6.20
C TYR A 63 13.60 10.02 4.83
N THR A 64 13.09 8.90 4.30
CA THR A 64 13.45 8.39 2.97
C THR A 64 13.11 9.41 1.88
N ALA A 65 11.91 9.99 1.93
CA ALA A 65 11.47 11.01 0.98
C ALA A 65 12.33 12.29 1.02
N MET A 66 12.76 12.70 2.22
CA MET A 66 13.69 13.85 2.37
C MET A 66 15.05 13.59 1.71
N LEU A 67 15.50 12.35 1.67
CA LEU A 67 16.77 11.95 1.02
C LEU A 67 16.62 11.74 -0.49
N TYR A 68 15.41 11.49 -0.99
CA TYR A 68 15.13 11.27 -2.40
C TYR A 68 15.05 12.61 -3.16
N LYS A 69 15.78 12.72 -4.30
CA LYS A 69 15.89 13.98 -5.07
C LYS A 69 15.57 13.82 -6.55
N GLU A 70 15.12 12.63 -6.98
CA GLU A 70 14.98 12.32 -8.39
C GLU A 70 13.56 12.60 -8.93
N GLY A 71 12.62 12.99 -8.06
CA GLY A 71 11.24 13.30 -8.45
C GLY A 71 10.28 13.37 -7.27
N PRO A 72 8.97 13.44 -7.53
CA PRO A 72 7.96 13.55 -6.50
C PRO A 72 7.75 12.27 -5.70
N PHE A 73 7.44 12.45 -4.41
CA PHE A 73 7.21 11.37 -3.45
C PHE A 73 5.92 11.63 -2.67
N ALA A 74 4.93 10.74 -2.79
CA ALA A 74 3.68 10.81 -2.06
C ALA A 74 3.67 9.79 -0.90
N ILE A 75 3.31 10.28 0.29
CA ILE A 75 3.10 9.48 1.48
C ILE A 75 1.68 9.71 1.95
N ARG A 76 0.83 8.67 1.92
CA ARG A 76 -0.55 8.77 2.40
C ARG A 76 -0.69 8.08 3.75
N TYR A 77 -1.36 8.71 4.69
CA TYR A 77 -1.55 8.21 6.05
C TYR A 77 -2.91 8.62 6.61
N PRO A 78 -3.48 7.85 7.57
CA PRO A 78 -4.80 8.12 8.10
C PRO A 78 -4.81 9.30 9.08
N LYS A 79 -6.00 9.82 9.34
CA LYS A 79 -6.30 10.65 10.50
C LYS A 79 -6.60 9.74 11.69
N GLY A 80 -5.88 9.89 12.79
CA GLY A 80 -6.11 9.08 13.99
C GLY A 80 -4.92 9.06 14.94
N TYR A 81 -5.05 8.25 15.95
CA TYR A 81 -3.97 7.99 16.90
C TYR A 81 -3.08 6.88 16.39
N GLY A 82 -1.80 6.97 16.71
CA GLY A 82 -0.85 5.91 16.43
C GLY A 82 -1.09 4.67 17.30
N ILE A 83 -0.57 3.53 16.84
CA ILE A 83 -0.70 2.24 17.52
C ILE A 83 0.54 1.87 18.34
N MET A 84 1.66 2.54 18.08
CA MET A 84 2.93 2.26 18.75
C MET A 84 3.00 2.97 20.11
N LYS A 85 3.36 2.21 21.15
CA LYS A 85 3.54 2.77 22.51
C LYS A 85 4.79 3.63 22.64
N THR A 86 5.84 3.28 21.90
CA THR A 86 7.14 3.96 21.88
C THR A 86 7.68 3.97 20.46
N LEU A 87 8.35 5.07 20.11
CA LEU A 87 9.06 5.18 18.82
C LEU A 87 10.55 4.94 19.06
N PRO A 88 11.23 4.17 18.19
CA PRO A 88 12.68 4.06 18.21
C PRO A 88 13.34 5.45 18.05
N ASP A 89 14.52 5.68 18.62
CA ASP A 89 15.21 6.96 18.52
C ASP A 89 15.78 7.21 17.11
N ASN A 90 16.21 6.17 16.43
CA ASN A 90 16.87 6.28 15.13
C ASN A 90 15.88 6.30 13.97
N PHE A 91 16.23 7.08 12.94
CA PHE A 91 15.56 7.07 11.63
C PHE A 91 16.23 6.02 10.73
N GLU A 92 15.44 5.27 10.02
CA GLU A 92 15.92 4.28 9.07
C GLU A 92 15.45 4.64 7.66
N LYS A 93 16.39 4.59 6.70
CA LYS A 93 16.03 4.73 5.29
C LYS A 93 15.37 3.45 4.81
N ILE A 94 14.16 3.56 4.28
CA ILE A 94 13.45 2.45 3.64
C ILE A 94 13.88 2.37 2.17
N GLU A 95 14.22 1.18 1.69
CA GLU A 95 14.49 0.97 0.28
C GLU A 95 13.20 1.16 -0.53
N ILE A 96 13.24 2.11 -1.49
CA ILE A 96 12.08 2.47 -2.30
C ILE A 96 11.64 1.28 -3.14
N GLY A 97 10.33 1.01 -3.16
CA GLY A 97 9.75 -0.09 -3.91
C GLY A 97 9.94 -1.46 -3.24
N LYS A 98 10.31 -1.52 -1.95
CA LYS A 98 10.46 -2.78 -1.23
C LYS A 98 9.32 -3.03 -0.24
N ALA A 99 8.67 -4.16 -0.43
CA ALA A 99 7.68 -4.69 0.49
C ALA A 99 8.35 -5.27 1.75
N LYS A 100 7.54 -5.50 2.78
CA LYS A 100 7.96 -6.14 4.03
C LYS A 100 7.15 -7.40 4.26
N ILE A 101 7.83 -8.52 4.43
CA ILE A 101 7.23 -9.76 4.91
C ILE A 101 6.99 -9.58 6.40
N THR A 102 5.75 -9.55 6.82
CA THR A 102 5.38 -9.42 8.24
C THR A 102 5.00 -10.76 8.84
N ARG A 103 4.63 -11.73 7.96
CA ARG A 103 4.28 -13.08 8.36
C ARG A 103 4.54 -14.04 7.20
N THR A 104 5.08 -15.20 7.50
CA THR A 104 5.21 -16.33 6.56
C THR A 104 4.00 -17.23 6.64
N GLY A 105 3.70 -17.96 5.56
CA GLY A 105 2.59 -18.91 5.46
C GLY A 105 2.67 -19.68 4.14
N GLU A 106 1.81 -20.70 3.95
CA GLU A 106 1.90 -21.63 2.81
C GLU A 106 0.61 -21.74 2.00
N ASP A 107 -0.59 -21.51 2.60
CA ASP A 107 -1.88 -21.78 1.92
C ASP A 107 -2.39 -20.56 1.13
N LEU A 108 -2.21 -19.37 1.67
CA LEU A 108 -2.66 -18.13 1.03
C LEU A 108 -1.74 -16.95 1.38
N ALA A 109 -1.71 -15.96 0.50
CA ALA A 109 -1.00 -14.70 0.71
C ALA A 109 -2.00 -13.53 0.84
N ILE A 110 -1.84 -12.70 1.88
CA ILE A 110 -2.53 -11.42 2.01
C ILE A 110 -1.53 -10.30 1.72
N LEU A 111 -1.86 -9.44 0.76
CA LEU A 111 -1.07 -8.27 0.39
C LEU A 111 -1.86 -7.02 0.80
N SER A 112 -1.30 -6.24 1.70
CA SER A 112 -1.91 -5.00 2.16
C SER A 112 -1.07 -3.78 1.82
N ILE A 113 -1.69 -2.60 1.86
CA ILE A 113 -1.00 -1.33 1.78
C ILE A 113 -1.60 -0.37 2.82
N GLY A 114 -0.73 0.20 3.66
CA GLY A 114 -1.12 1.13 4.71
C GLY A 114 -1.65 0.46 5.99
N PRO A 115 -2.31 1.23 6.88
CA PRO A 115 -2.67 0.77 8.23
C PRO A 115 -3.62 -0.42 8.30
N ILE A 116 -4.39 -0.66 7.23
CA ILE A 116 -5.28 -1.84 7.11
C ILE A 116 -4.50 -3.16 7.25
N GLY A 117 -3.19 -3.14 7.00
CA GLY A 117 -2.30 -4.28 7.20
C GLY A 117 -2.28 -4.81 8.63
N ASN A 118 -2.49 -3.94 9.64
CA ASN A 118 -2.57 -4.39 11.03
C ASN A 118 -3.80 -5.29 11.24
N ILE A 119 -4.94 -4.93 10.65
CA ILE A 119 -6.17 -5.75 10.68
C ILE A 119 -5.97 -7.05 9.88
N ALA A 120 -5.24 -6.99 8.77
CA ALA A 120 -4.91 -8.17 7.97
C ALA A 120 -4.08 -9.19 8.78
N ILE A 121 -3.13 -8.75 9.61
CA ILE A 121 -2.36 -9.62 10.51
C ILE A 121 -3.27 -10.29 11.55
N GLU A 122 -4.20 -9.53 12.13
CA GLU A 122 -5.19 -10.09 13.07
C GLU A 122 -6.07 -11.13 12.36
N ALA A 123 -6.50 -10.87 11.13
CA ALA A 123 -7.25 -11.82 10.33
C ALA A 123 -6.46 -13.11 10.05
N CYS A 124 -5.15 -13.02 9.79
CA CYS A 124 -4.29 -14.20 9.65
C CYS A 124 -4.32 -15.08 10.92
N ASN A 125 -4.28 -14.47 12.12
CA ASN A 125 -4.35 -15.20 13.39
C ASN A 125 -5.68 -15.95 13.55
N ILE A 126 -6.77 -15.39 13.04
CA ILE A 126 -8.09 -16.02 13.05
C ILE A 126 -8.12 -17.19 12.05
N ILE A 127 -7.63 -16.97 10.83
CA ILE A 127 -7.58 -17.97 9.76
C ILE A 127 -6.79 -19.21 10.20
N GLU A 128 -5.70 -19.04 10.95
CA GLU A 128 -4.93 -20.16 11.49
C GLU A 128 -5.70 -21.06 12.44
N GLN A 129 -6.66 -20.51 13.18
CA GLN A 129 -7.53 -21.31 14.06
C GLN A 129 -8.41 -22.28 13.27
N TYR A 130 -8.61 -22.02 11.98
CA TYR A 130 -9.31 -22.90 11.03
C TYR A 130 -8.37 -23.85 10.27
N GLY A 131 -7.07 -23.86 10.61
CA GLY A 131 -6.09 -24.79 10.07
C GLY A 131 -5.42 -24.33 8.78
N TYR A 132 -5.54 -23.03 8.39
CA TYR A 132 -4.88 -22.47 7.20
C TYR A 132 -3.67 -21.63 7.58
N SER A 133 -2.56 -21.82 6.87
CA SER A 133 -1.31 -21.06 7.04
C SER A 133 -1.32 -19.83 6.12
N CYS A 134 -1.36 -18.64 6.72
CA CYS A 134 -1.52 -17.38 6.01
C CYS A 134 -0.21 -16.56 6.01
N ALA A 135 0.30 -16.23 4.83
CA ALA A 135 1.37 -15.25 4.68
C ALA A 135 0.80 -13.83 4.60
N HIS A 136 1.54 -12.84 5.14
CA HIS A 136 1.18 -11.44 5.01
C HIS A 136 2.36 -10.57 4.58
N TYR A 137 2.09 -9.72 3.58
CA TYR A 137 3.03 -8.81 2.96
C TYR A 137 2.49 -7.38 3.06
N ASP A 138 3.20 -6.51 3.78
CA ASP A 138 3.00 -5.07 3.70
C ASP A 138 3.71 -4.54 2.46
N MET A 139 2.95 -4.12 1.46
CA MET A 139 3.52 -3.65 0.18
C MET A 139 4.23 -2.32 0.32
N ARG A 140 3.96 -1.51 1.36
CA ARG A 140 4.57 -0.20 1.63
C ARG A 140 4.46 0.80 0.49
N PHE A 141 4.76 0.37 -0.73
CA PHE A 141 4.75 1.16 -1.95
C PHE A 141 3.73 0.60 -2.94
N LEU A 142 2.87 1.48 -3.44
CA LEU A 142 2.05 1.18 -4.61
C LEU A 142 2.87 1.35 -5.89
N LYS A 143 3.80 2.34 -5.87
CA LYS A 143 4.65 2.67 -7.02
C LYS A 143 5.99 3.24 -6.53
N PRO A 144 7.13 2.67 -6.98
CA PRO A 144 7.19 1.38 -7.67
C PRO A 144 6.76 0.24 -6.76
N ILE A 145 6.18 -0.81 -7.34
CA ILE A 145 5.83 -2.03 -6.61
C ILE A 145 7.05 -2.97 -6.52
N ASP A 146 7.11 -3.80 -5.50
CA ASP A 146 8.15 -4.84 -5.39
C ASP A 146 7.84 -6.03 -6.30
N GLU A 147 8.27 -5.94 -7.57
CA GLU A 147 8.05 -6.99 -8.55
C GLU A 147 8.73 -8.31 -8.16
N ASN A 148 9.89 -8.25 -7.50
CA ASN A 148 10.61 -9.46 -7.09
C ASN A 148 9.77 -10.28 -6.11
N ILE A 149 9.23 -9.64 -5.08
CA ILE A 149 8.37 -10.32 -4.10
C ILE A 149 7.06 -10.79 -4.74
N LEU A 150 6.52 -10.03 -5.71
CA LEU A 150 5.32 -10.45 -6.43
C LEU A 150 5.58 -11.70 -7.29
N HIS A 151 6.72 -11.78 -7.95
CA HIS A 151 7.12 -13.00 -8.66
C HIS A 151 7.23 -14.20 -7.73
N ASP A 152 7.78 -14.01 -6.53
CA ASP A 152 7.89 -15.10 -5.54
C ASP A 152 6.52 -15.49 -5.00
N ILE A 153 5.66 -14.55 -4.69
CA ILE A 153 4.27 -14.81 -4.27
C ILE A 153 3.51 -15.59 -5.34
N CYS A 154 3.59 -15.16 -6.61
CA CYS A 154 2.90 -15.81 -7.72
C CYS A 154 3.40 -17.22 -8.04
N LYS A 155 4.62 -17.57 -7.65
CA LYS A 155 5.15 -18.94 -7.78
C LYS A 155 4.69 -19.87 -6.66
N HIS A 156 4.41 -19.32 -5.48
CA HIS A 156 4.13 -20.12 -4.29
C HIS A 156 2.63 -20.20 -3.93
N PHE A 157 1.84 -19.16 -4.28
CA PHE A 157 0.45 -19.08 -3.86
C PHE A 157 -0.52 -19.08 -5.04
N ASN A 158 -1.55 -19.92 -4.96
CA ASN A 158 -2.67 -19.93 -5.89
C ASN A 158 -3.86 -19.06 -5.39
N LEU A 159 -3.83 -18.65 -4.14
CA LEU A 159 -4.83 -17.78 -3.53
C LEU A 159 -4.15 -16.53 -2.96
N ILE A 160 -4.49 -15.39 -3.52
CA ILE A 160 -4.00 -14.08 -3.09
C ILE A 160 -5.20 -13.23 -2.67
N ILE A 161 -5.10 -12.60 -1.51
CA ILE A 161 -6.08 -11.60 -1.05
C ILE A 161 -5.37 -10.25 -1.01
N THR A 162 -5.88 -9.26 -1.74
CA THR A 162 -5.39 -7.88 -1.62
C THR A 162 -6.33 -7.08 -0.74
N ILE A 163 -5.77 -6.25 0.14
CA ILE A 163 -6.55 -5.40 1.03
C ILE A 163 -6.01 -3.98 1.06
N GLU A 164 -6.89 -3.01 0.83
CA GLU A 164 -6.59 -1.59 0.82
C GLU A 164 -7.75 -0.77 1.38
N ASP A 165 -7.44 0.35 2.01
CA ASP A 165 -8.43 1.33 2.48
C ASP A 165 -8.75 2.39 1.42
N GLY A 166 -8.37 2.12 0.18
CA GLY A 166 -8.72 2.85 -1.04
C GLY A 166 -9.85 2.19 -1.82
N THR A 167 -10.26 2.84 -2.92
CA THR A 167 -11.22 2.25 -3.86
C THR A 167 -10.68 0.96 -4.45
N ILE A 168 -11.56 -0.04 -4.58
CA ILE A 168 -11.21 -1.34 -5.20
C ILE A 168 -10.84 -1.21 -6.69
N ILE A 169 -11.17 -0.08 -7.32
CA ILE A 169 -10.90 0.20 -8.74
C ILE A 169 -9.61 1.01 -8.84
N GLY A 170 -8.62 0.49 -9.57
CA GLY A 170 -7.38 1.21 -9.88
C GLY A 170 -6.32 1.24 -8.79
N GLY A 171 -6.60 0.72 -7.58
CA GLY A 171 -5.64 0.66 -6.47
C GLY A 171 -4.72 -0.56 -6.50
N LEU A 172 -4.32 -1.03 -5.31
CA LEU A 172 -3.40 -2.16 -5.12
C LEU A 172 -3.93 -3.43 -5.78
N GLY A 173 -5.19 -3.79 -5.51
CA GLY A 173 -5.76 -5.02 -6.05
C GLY A 173 -5.83 -5.05 -7.58
N SER A 174 -6.05 -3.90 -8.22
CA SER A 174 -6.00 -3.77 -9.68
C SER A 174 -4.58 -3.96 -10.21
N LEU A 175 -3.57 -3.34 -9.57
CA LEU A 175 -2.17 -3.49 -9.93
C LEU A 175 -1.71 -4.95 -9.84
N ILE A 176 -2.10 -5.67 -8.79
CA ILE A 176 -1.72 -7.08 -8.62
C ILE A 176 -2.32 -7.95 -9.74
N ILE A 177 -3.56 -7.72 -10.14
CA ILE A 177 -4.18 -8.45 -11.26
C ILE A 177 -3.48 -8.14 -12.58
N GLU A 178 -3.18 -6.87 -12.84
CA GLU A 178 -2.41 -6.44 -14.01
C GLU A 178 -1.04 -7.14 -14.04
N PHE A 179 -0.30 -7.11 -12.93
CA PHE A 179 1.01 -7.78 -12.82
C PHE A 179 0.91 -9.29 -13.11
N ILE A 180 -0.07 -9.97 -12.54
CA ILE A 180 -0.28 -11.42 -12.74
C ILE A 180 -0.53 -11.71 -14.23
N ASN A 181 -1.41 -10.91 -14.86
CA ASN A 181 -1.75 -11.09 -16.28
C ASN A 181 -0.57 -10.78 -17.19
N ASP A 182 0.11 -9.67 -16.98
CA ASP A 182 1.20 -9.20 -17.84
C ASP A 182 2.42 -10.13 -17.79
N ASN A 183 2.64 -10.80 -16.65
CA ASN A 183 3.69 -11.80 -16.49
C ASN A 183 3.25 -13.24 -16.81
N GLY A 184 2.03 -13.44 -17.31
CA GLY A 184 1.53 -14.73 -17.79
C GLY A 184 1.30 -15.78 -16.71
N TYR A 185 1.17 -15.40 -15.45
CA TYR A 185 0.82 -16.30 -14.37
C TYR A 185 -0.60 -16.85 -14.54
N LYS A 186 -0.78 -18.16 -14.30
CA LYS A 186 -2.05 -18.86 -14.46
C LYS A 186 -2.46 -19.54 -13.15
N ASN A 187 -3.76 -19.81 -13.02
CA ASN A 187 -4.31 -20.52 -11.87
C ASN A 187 -4.16 -19.80 -10.53
N ILE A 188 -4.01 -18.48 -10.55
CA ILE A 188 -4.00 -17.66 -9.35
C ILE A 188 -5.37 -16.99 -9.20
N PHE A 189 -6.06 -17.26 -8.10
CA PHE A 189 -7.28 -16.56 -7.73
C PHE A 189 -6.93 -15.36 -6.86
N VAL A 190 -7.38 -14.17 -7.28
CA VAL A 190 -7.19 -12.93 -6.52
C VAL A 190 -8.52 -12.42 -5.98
N LYS A 191 -8.66 -12.40 -4.65
CA LYS A 191 -9.78 -11.72 -3.97
C LYS A 191 -9.34 -10.32 -3.60
N ARG A 192 -10.00 -9.31 -4.15
CA ARG A 192 -9.75 -7.92 -3.78
C ARG A 192 -10.70 -7.46 -2.68
N LEU A 193 -10.17 -6.79 -1.66
CA LEU A 193 -10.91 -6.12 -0.59
C LEU A 193 -10.51 -4.65 -0.59
N GLY A 194 -11.50 -3.77 -0.65
CA GLY A 194 -11.33 -2.32 -0.70
C GLY A 194 -12.69 -1.62 -0.69
N ILE A 195 -12.68 -0.31 -0.78
CA ILE A 195 -13.91 0.49 -0.82
C ILE A 195 -14.63 0.20 -2.14
N PRO A 196 -15.91 -0.23 -2.10
CA PRO A 196 -16.69 -0.53 -3.30
C PRO A 196 -16.97 0.72 -4.13
N ASP A 197 -17.37 0.54 -5.39
CA ASP A 197 -17.74 1.62 -6.33
C ASP A 197 -19.05 2.28 -5.91
N ARG A 198 -18.99 3.01 -4.79
CA ARG A 198 -20.08 3.86 -4.27
C ARG A 198 -19.51 4.88 -3.29
N PHE A 199 -20.17 6.01 -3.13
CA PHE A 199 -19.89 6.92 -2.02
C PHE A 199 -20.32 6.30 -0.68
N ILE A 200 -19.50 6.51 0.36
CA ILE A 200 -19.73 6.03 1.71
C ILE A 200 -20.18 7.21 2.57
#